data_0c16f008f3c0981e799657ae23b4203f
#
_entry.id   0c16f008f3c0981e799657ae23b4203f
#
_cell.length_a   1.000
_cell.length_b   1.000
_cell.length_c   1.000
_cell.angle_alpha   90.00
_cell.angle_beta   90.00
_cell.angle_gamma   90.00
#
_symmetry.space_group_name_H-M   'P 1'
#
loop_
_entity.id
_entity.type
_entity.pdbx_description
1 polymer ?
#
loop_
_entity_poly.entity_id
_entity_poly.type
_entity_poly.pdbx_seq_one_letter_code
_entity_poly.pdbx_strand_id
1 'polypeptide(L)'
;MKHHTFETNGVAANIAVIVVSKGRPERLKQLIPFLNAQTLTPSQLIIVVTEKSDADFDLDDLVDKNINAQLAYAKPGTSHQRNIGISLTLPSTDYVVFFDDDFIPSKFALEGIARGFAEFADVNGMSGHVLADGITGKGITLQEAESLIAFADKKRSADVPPNIVAHTAGLYGCNMAMRHSAIDGLEFDERLPLYGWLEDIDFAARMPGEKIETDAFWGVHLGAREGREVNGEILGYSQIVNNYYIYKKGTGRGLRLFRLGLRNFITNHVKSLRSEPWIDRVARSRGNRIGLAHVFLGHANPENLLHWRDR
;
A
#
# COMPACT_ATOMS: atom_id res chain seq x y z
N MET A 1 42.59 -5.05 3.34
CA MET A 1 41.17 -5.24 3.03
C MET A 1 40.76 -4.15 2.06
N LYS A 2 40.48 -4.50 0.81
CA LYS A 2 40.05 -3.52 -0.22
C LYS A 2 38.56 -3.22 0.03
N HIS A 3 38.25 -1.98 0.39
CA HIS A 3 36.89 -1.49 0.37
C HIS A 3 36.42 -1.49 -1.10
N HIS A 4 35.57 -2.43 -1.47
CA HIS A 4 34.79 -2.33 -2.68
C HIS A 4 33.73 -1.24 -2.43
N THR A 5 34.02 -0.03 -2.86
CA THR A 5 33.00 0.98 -3.16
C THR A 5 32.18 0.41 -4.32
N PHE A 6 30.96 0.01 -4.04
CA PHE A 6 29.98 -0.29 -5.08
C PHE A 6 29.70 1.03 -5.81
N GLU A 7 30.24 1.19 -7.02
CA GLU A 7 29.77 2.22 -7.94
C GLU A 7 28.29 1.89 -8.23
N THR A 8 27.38 2.72 -7.74
CA THR A 8 26.00 2.75 -8.19
C THR A 8 26.02 3.02 -9.67
N ASN A 9 25.64 2.07 -10.50
CA ASN A 9 25.41 2.29 -11.93
C ASN A 9 24.36 3.39 -12.05
N GLY A 10 24.77 4.61 -12.30
CA GLY A 10 24.16 5.91 -12.13
C GLY A 10 22.74 6.09 -12.68
N VAL A 11 21.75 5.44 -12.05
CA VAL A 11 20.34 5.78 -12.25
C VAL A 11 19.99 6.83 -11.22
N ALA A 12 20.23 8.09 -11.57
CA ALA A 12 19.72 9.21 -10.80
C ALA A 12 18.22 9.32 -11.06
N ALA A 13 17.40 9.24 -10.01
CA ALA A 13 15.96 9.46 -10.09
C ALA A 13 15.47 10.21 -8.85
N ASN A 14 14.57 11.15 -9.06
CA ASN A 14 13.90 11.86 -7.97
C ASN A 14 12.68 11.04 -7.53
N ILE A 15 12.78 10.38 -6.39
CA ILE A 15 11.72 9.54 -5.85
C ILE A 15 11.04 10.23 -4.67
N ALA A 16 9.73 10.40 -4.74
CA ALA A 16 8.90 10.78 -3.61
C ALA A 16 8.30 9.52 -2.96
N VAL A 17 8.63 9.28 -1.69
CA VAL A 17 8.00 8.22 -0.89
C VAL A 17 6.86 8.83 -0.11
N ILE A 18 5.66 8.27 -0.23
CA ILE A 18 4.46 8.68 0.48
C ILE A 18 4.06 7.56 1.44
N VAL A 19 3.92 7.90 2.72
CA VAL A 19 3.44 7.00 3.77
C VAL A 19 2.19 7.62 4.40
N VAL A 20 1.10 6.86 4.45
CA VAL A 20 -0.12 7.28 5.12
C VAL A 20 -0.32 6.45 6.39
N SER A 21 -0.64 7.11 7.51
CA SER A 21 -0.83 6.42 8.79
C SER A 21 -1.93 7.04 9.61
N LYS A 22 -2.53 6.23 10.50
CA LYS A 22 -3.49 6.68 11.49
C LYS A 22 -3.42 5.81 12.74
N GLY A 23 -3.21 6.45 13.92
CA GLY A 23 -3.21 5.77 15.22
C GLY A 23 -2.04 4.83 15.43
N ARG A 24 -0.92 4.98 14.67
CA ARG A 24 0.20 4.02 14.67
C ARG A 24 1.59 4.72 14.66
N PRO A 25 1.86 5.66 15.58
CA PRO A 25 3.13 6.39 15.59
C PRO A 25 4.35 5.46 15.68
N GLU A 26 4.24 4.37 16.43
CA GLU A 26 5.34 3.40 16.58
C GLU A 26 5.67 2.66 15.26
N ARG A 27 4.69 2.47 14.36
CA ARG A 27 4.94 1.89 13.03
C ARG A 27 5.75 2.86 12.15
N LEU A 28 5.41 4.14 12.18
CA LEU A 28 6.19 5.17 11.49
C LEU A 28 7.62 5.22 12.02
N LYS A 29 7.82 5.23 13.36
CA LYS A 29 9.14 5.18 13.97
C LYS A 29 9.94 3.94 13.57
N GLN A 30 9.28 2.79 13.39
CA GLN A 30 9.91 1.56 12.92
C GLN A 30 10.29 1.62 11.44
N LEU A 31 9.48 2.27 10.59
CA LEU A 31 9.70 2.34 9.13
C LEU A 31 10.81 3.32 8.75
N ILE A 32 10.87 4.51 9.38
CA ILE A 32 11.79 5.59 9.00
C ILE A 32 13.26 5.15 8.90
N PRO A 33 13.83 4.34 9.81
CA PRO A 33 15.20 3.84 9.67
C PRO A 33 15.47 3.07 8.37
N PHE A 34 14.47 2.33 7.87
CA PHE A 34 14.60 1.60 6.59
C PHE A 34 14.55 2.52 5.38
N LEU A 35 13.86 3.66 5.49
CA LEU A 35 13.86 4.70 4.45
C LEU A 35 15.17 5.49 4.45
N ASN A 36 15.74 5.77 5.61
CA ASN A 36 17.07 6.38 5.73
C ASN A 36 18.19 5.48 5.19
N ALA A 37 18.02 4.16 5.31
CA ALA A 37 19.03 3.18 4.90
C ALA A 37 18.97 2.81 3.40
N GLN A 38 18.12 3.46 2.59
CA GLN A 38 18.01 3.17 1.17
C GLN A 38 19.30 3.48 0.43
N THR A 39 19.75 2.58 -0.48
CA THR A 39 20.93 2.80 -1.33
C THR A 39 20.75 3.93 -2.33
N LEU A 40 19.52 4.15 -2.79
CA LEU A 40 19.08 5.35 -3.49
C LEU A 40 18.23 6.17 -2.52
N THR A 41 18.79 7.26 -2.00
CA THR A 41 18.09 8.13 -1.05
C THR A 41 16.84 8.74 -1.70
N PRO A 42 15.65 8.68 -1.08
CA PRO A 42 14.47 9.35 -1.60
C PRO A 42 14.68 10.86 -1.61
N SER A 43 14.26 11.54 -2.68
CA SER A 43 14.31 13.01 -2.75
C SER A 43 13.27 13.67 -1.84
N GLN A 44 12.14 12.98 -1.62
CA GLN A 44 11.09 13.41 -0.68
C GLN A 44 10.58 12.23 0.15
N LEU A 45 10.26 12.51 1.42
CA LEU A 45 9.46 11.65 2.29
C LEU A 45 8.25 12.45 2.76
N ILE A 46 7.06 12.05 2.33
CA ILE A 46 5.80 12.70 2.68
C ILE A 46 5.03 11.76 3.59
N ILE A 47 4.87 12.12 4.86
CA ILE A 47 4.08 11.37 5.82
C ILE A 47 2.76 12.11 6.01
N VAL A 48 1.64 11.43 5.76
CA VAL A 48 0.30 12.01 5.92
C VAL A 48 -0.45 11.27 7.02
N VAL A 49 -0.75 12.00 8.08
CA VAL A 49 -1.43 11.50 9.28
C VAL A 49 -2.77 12.21 9.50
N THR A 50 -3.57 11.74 10.48
CA THR A 50 -4.88 12.34 10.72
C THR A 50 -4.90 13.32 11.89
N GLU A 51 -4.02 13.12 12.85
CA GLU A 51 -3.91 13.98 14.03
C GLU A 51 -2.47 13.97 14.59
N LYS A 52 -2.16 14.90 15.49
CA LYS A 52 -0.81 15.06 16.02
C LYS A 52 -0.32 13.81 16.77
N SER A 53 -1.19 13.08 17.41
CA SER A 53 -0.86 11.84 18.13
C SER A 53 -0.46 10.68 17.20
N ASP A 54 -0.77 10.76 15.91
CA ASP A 54 -0.36 9.76 14.91
C ASP A 54 1.14 9.88 14.55
N ALA A 55 1.78 11.03 14.85
CA ALA A 55 3.20 11.29 14.67
C ALA A 55 3.70 12.15 15.84
N ASP A 56 3.90 11.52 17.00
CA ASP A 56 4.31 12.14 18.26
C ASP A 56 5.84 12.37 18.37
N PHE A 57 6.48 12.60 17.23
CA PHE A 57 7.92 12.80 17.09
C PHE A 57 8.21 13.94 16.12
N ASP A 58 9.44 14.47 16.20
CA ASP A 58 9.94 15.43 15.23
C ASP A 58 10.60 14.67 14.06
N LEU A 59 10.21 14.99 12.82
CA LEU A 59 10.81 14.37 11.63
C LEU A 59 12.30 14.71 11.51
N ASP A 60 12.70 15.92 11.90
CA ASP A 60 14.09 16.38 11.83
C ASP A 60 15.04 15.57 12.73
N ASP A 61 14.50 14.92 13.77
CA ASP A 61 15.25 14.04 14.66
C ASP A 61 15.41 12.61 14.10
N LEU A 62 14.50 12.16 13.24
CA LEU A 62 14.41 10.78 12.78
C LEU A 62 14.81 10.58 11.32
N VAL A 63 14.58 11.56 10.46
CA VAL A 63 14.82 11.45 9.01
C VAL A 63 16.19 12.01 8.66
N ASP A 64 16.90 11.31 7.76
CA ASP A 64 18.19 11.78 7.24
C ASP A 64 18.04 13.18 6.60
N LYS A 65 18.96 14.09 6.92
CA LYS A 65 18.95 15.49 6.47
C LYS A 65 19.03 15.67 4.96
N ASN A 66 19.45 14.64 4.23
CA ASN A 66 19.46 14.65 2.76
C ASN A 66 18.09 14.35 2.15
N ILE A 67 17.11 13.96 2.95
CA ILE A 67 15.74 13.69 2.53
C ILE A 67 14.88 14.93 2.84
N ASN A 68 14.20 15.47 1.82
CA ASN A 68 13.19 16.51 2.04
C ASN A 68 11.95 15.89 2.69
N ALA A 69 11.90 15.88 4.02
CA ALA A 69 10.82 15.26 4.78
C ALA A 69 9.71 16.25 5.11
N GLN A 70 8.46 15.83 4.97
CA GLN A 70 7.28 16.63 5.26
C GLN A 70 6.22 15.81 5.99
N LEU A 71 5.68 16.36 7.09
CA LEU A 71 4.50 15.86 7.78
C LEU A 71 3.28 16.69 7.37
N ALA A 72 2.23 16.02 6.93
CA ALA A 72 0.96 16.64 6.55
C ALA A 72 -0.21 16.00 7.32
N TYR A 73 -1.30 16.78 7.44
CA TYR A 73 -2.50 16.36 8.14
C TYR A 73 -3.68 16.30 7.18
N ALA A 74 -4.46 15.22 7.26
CA ALA A 74 -5.62 15.01 6.42
C ALA A 74 -6.79 14.40 7.22
N LYS A 75 -8.00 14.48 6.69
CA LYS A 75 -9.13 13.72 7.25
C LYS A 75 -8.86 12.21 7.15
N PRO A 76 -9.39 11.41 8.10
CA PRO A 76 -9.22 9.97 8.05
C PRO A 76 -9.77 9.34 6.77
N GLY A 77 -8.93 8.54 6.11
CA GLY A 77 -9.27 7.80 4.89
C GLY A 77 -8.05 7.61 4.00
N THR A 78 -7.71 6.34 3.71
CA THR A 78 -6.51 5.99 2.92
C THR A 78 -6.47 6.72 1.59
N SER A 79 -7.60 6.75 0.83
CA SER A 79 -7.71 7.47 -0.44
C SER A 79 -7.42 8.96 -0.29
N HIS A 80 -8.05 9.61 0.71
CA HIS A 80 -7.87 11.03 0.95
C HIS A 80 -6.44 11.39 1.39
N GLN A 81 -5.87 10.60 2.33
CA GLN A 81 -4.49 10.81 2.78
C GLN A 81 -3.49 10.64 1.63
N ARG A 82 -3.67 9.64 0.75
CA ARG A 82 -2.83 9.44 -0.43
C ARG A 82 -2.95 10.58 -1.43
N ASN A 83 -4.15 11.15 -1.64
CA ASN A 83 -4.37 12.32 -2.50
C ASN A 83 -3.60 13.55 -1.97
N ILE A 84 -3.66 13.81 -0.66
CA ILE A 84 -2.85 14.85 -0.03
C ILE A 84 -1.35 14.57 -0.26
N GLY A 85 -0.90 13.33 -0.08
CA GLY A 85 0.49 12.95 -0.35
C GLY A 85 0.91 13.24 -1.79
N ILE A 86 0.09 12.87 -2.79
CA ILE A 86 0.36 13.18 -4.22
C ILE A 86 0.44 14.70 -4.44
N SER A 87 -0.47 15.48 -3.88
CA SER A 87 -0.51 16.93 -4.08
C SER A 87 0.72 17.68 -3.53
N LEU A 88 1.49 17.03 -2.66
CA LEU A 88 2.71 17.58 -2.05
C LEU A 88 4.00 17.13 -2.77
N THR A 89 3.90 16.31 -3.81
CA THR A 89 5.08 15.91 -4.59
C THR A 89 5.64 17.09 -5.38
N LEU A 90 6.97 17.15 -5.50
CA LEU A 90 7.62 18.19 -6.28
C LEU A 90 7.43 17.95 -7.79
N PRO A 91 7.38 19.02 -8.60
CA PRO A 91 7.30 18.89 -10.07
C PRO A 91 8.48 18.13 -10.68
N SER A 92 9.62 18.09 -10.00
CA SER A 92 10.82 17.36 -10.43
C SER A 92 10.79 15.87 -10.08
N THR A 93 9.71 15.36 -9.47
CA THR A 93 9.57 13.95 -9.10
C THR A 93 9.44 13.09 -10.36
N ASP A 94 10.26 12.05 -10.46
CA ASP A 94 10.20 11.05 -11.54
C ASP A 94 9.23 9.93 -11.17
N TYR A 95 9.35 9.44 -9.92
CA TYR A 95 8.55 8.31 -9.43
C TYR A 95 7.93 8.61 -8.07
N VAL A 96 6.67 8.20 -7.92
CA VAL A 96 5.94 8.22 -6.65
C VAL A 96 5.84 6.80 -6.13
N VAL A 97 6.22 6.60 -4.88
CA VAL A 97 6.21 5.31 -4.20
C VAL A 97 5.32 5.39 -2.98
N PHE A 98 4.37 4.48 -2.86
CA PHE A 98 3.60 4.28 -1.65
C PHE A 98 4.11 3.05 -0.91
N PHE A 99 4.49 3.25 0.34
CA PHE A 99 4.66 2.17 1.31
C PHE A 99 3.63 2.34 2.43
N ASP A 100 2.99 1.24 2.83
CA ASP A 100 2.20 1.25 4.06
C ASP A 100 3.13 1.39 5.27
N ASP A 101 2.66 1.97 6.35
CA ASP A 101 3.45 2.21 7.56
C ASP A 101 3.91 0.92 8.27
N ASP A 102 3.41 -0.24 7.84
CA ASP A 102 3.80 -1.57 8.25
C ASP A 102 4.43 -2.42 7.12
N PHE A 103 4.87 -1.77 6.04
CA PHE A 103 5.69 -2.40 5.01
C PHE A 103 7.17 -2.07 5.24
N ILE A 104 7.99 -3.09 5.46
CA ILE A 104 9.44 -2.94 5.65
C ILE A 104 10.15 -3.20 4.33
N PRO A 105 10.66 -2.16 3.64
CA PRO A 105 11.37 -2.32 2.37
C PRO A 105 12.80 -2.84 2.59
N SER A 106 13.32 -3.58 1.61
CA SER A 106 14.75 -3.79 1.47
C SER A 106 15.46 -2.42 1.29
N LYS A 107 16.70 -2.32 1.77
CA LYS A 107 17.53 -1.12 1.52
C LYS A 107 17.79 -0.86 0.03
N PHE A 108 17.55 -1.82 -0.83
CA PHE A 108 17.68 -1.72 -2.28
C PHE A 108 16.35 -1.40 -2.97
N ALA A 109 15.27 -1.14 -2.24
CA ALA A 109 13.95 -1.01 -2.84
C ALA A 109 13.84 0.17 -3.80
N LEU A 110 14.28 1.36 -3.41
CA LEU A 110 14.19 2.54 -4.27
C LEU A 110 15.13 2.47 -5.47
N GLU A 111 16.33 1.95 -5.30
CA GLU A 111 17.24 1.66 -6.42
C GLU A 111 16.63 0.64 -7.39
N GLY A 112 16.00 -0.41 -6.86
CA GLY A 112 15.30 -1.41 -7.65
C GLY A 112 14.13 -0.83 -8.45
N ILE A 113 13.35 0.08 -7.84
CA ILE A 113 12.27 0.79 -8.52
C ILE A 113 12.82 1.62 -9.69
N ALA A 114 13.86 2.41 -9.46
CA ALA A 114 14.46 3.22 -10.51
C ALA A 114 15.00 2.36 -11.67
N ARG A 115 15.69 1.25 -11.36
CA ARG A 115 16.15 0.27 -12.37
C ARG A 115 15.00 -0.39 -13.11
N GLY A 116 13.93 -0.78 -12.40
CA GLY A 116 12.75 -1.37 -13.02
C GLY A 116 12.10 -0.43 -14.04
N PHE A 117 11.92 0.85 -13.70
CA PHE A 117 11.38 1.82 -14.66
C PHE A 117 12.35 2.15 -15.80
N ALA A 118 13.66 2.06 -15.59
CA ALA A 118 14.63 2.21 -16.67
C ALA A 118 14.59 1.03 -17.64
N GLU A 119 14.44 -0.21 -17.13
CA GLU A 119 14.34 -1.44 -17.94
C GLU A 119 12.99 -1.54 -18.67
N PHE A 120 11.90 -1.18 -18.02
CA PHE A 120 10.54 -1.35 -18.55
C PHE A 120 9.93 0.00 -18.92
N ALA A 121 10.33 0.54 -20.09
CA ALA A 121 9.96 1.90 -20.53
C ALA A 121 8.44 2.13 -20.66
N ASP A 122 7.67 1.11 -21.06
CA ASP A 122 6.20 1.17 -21.26
C ASP A 122 5.41 0.95 -19.98
N VAL A 123 6.09 0.59 -18.87
CA VAL A 123 5.47 0.33 -17.58
C VAL A 123 5.29 1.63 -16.81
N ASN A 124 4.07 1.92 -16.40
CA ASN A 124 3.72 3.11 -15.63
C ASN A 124 3.49 2.82 -14.13
N GLY A 125 3.29 1.54 -13.76
CA GLY A 125 3.12 1.15 -12.37
C GLY A 125 3.70 -0.22 -12.06
N MET A 126 4.31 -0.35 -10.89
CA MET A 126 4.91 -1.60 -10.41
C MET A 126 4.49 -1.89 -8.98
N SER A 127 4.24 -3.18 -8.68
CA SER A 127 4.27 -3.71 -7.32
C SER A 127 5.49 -4.59 -7.16
N GLY A 128 6.23 -4.40 -6.07
CA GLY A 128 7.38 -5.22 -5.73
C GLY A 128 7.02 -6.57 -5.15
N HIS A 129 8.00 -7.43 -5.06
CA HIS A 129 7.83 -8.74 -4.45
C HIS A 129 7.66 -8.66 -2.92
N VAL A 130 6.54 -9.14 -2.40
CA VAL A 130 6.29 -9.25 -0.95
C VAL A 130 6.84 -10.60 -0.48
N LEU A 131 8.00 -10.60 0.18
CA LEU A 131 8.69 -11.81 0.66
C LEU A 131 7.85 -12.61 1.65
N ALA A 132 7.09 -11.91 2.47
CA ALA A 132 6.10 -12.47 3.37
C ALA A 132 5.02 -11.42 3.68
N ASP A 133 3.77 -11.88 3.77
CA ASP A 133 2.60 -11.04 4.00
C ASP A 133 1.85 -11.48 5.26
N GLY A 134 1.91 -10.65 6.30
CA GLY A 134 1.25 -10.88 7.59
C GLY A 134 -0.25 -10.63 7.60
N ILE A 135 -0.82 -10.08 6.50
CA ILE A 135 -2.20 -9.56 6.47
C ILE A 135 -3.27 -10.62 6.78
N THR A 136 -3.02 -11.87 6.43
CA THR A 136 -3.99 -12.97 6.65
C THR A 136 -3.68 -13.82 7.88
N GLY A 137 -2.51 -13.60 8.50
CA GLY A 137 -1.99 -14.38 9.61
C GLY A 137 -2.04 -13.65 10.96
N LYS A 138 -1.21 -14.13 11.87
CA LYS A 138 -0.99 -13.49 13.18
C LYS A 138 -0.18 -12.17 13.09
N GLY A 139 0.24 -11.77 11.91
CA GLY A 139 1.23 -10.72 11.67
C GLY A 139 2.66 -11.30 11.64
N ILE A 140 3.59 -10.46 11.21
CA ILE A 140 5.03 -10.77 11.15
C ILE A 140 5.74 -9.77 12.08
N THR A 141 6.67 -10.25 12.88
CA THR A 141 7.47 -9.38 13.74
C THR A 141 8.53 -8.64 12.92
N LEU A 142 8.98 -7.48 13.41
CA LEU A 142 10.05 -6.73 12.76
C LEU A 142 11.32 -7.58 12.60
N GLN A 143 11.70 -8.35 13.62
CA GLN A 143 12.85 -9.24 13.58
C GLN A 143 12.75 -10.34 12.52
N GLU A 144 11.55 -10.94 12.34
CA GLU A 144 11.31 -11.90 11.27
C GLU A 144 11.43 -11.23 9.90
N ALA A 145 10.87 -10.01 9.74
CA ALA A 145 10.97 -9.23 8.52
C ALA A 145 12.43 -8.90 8.16
N GLU A 146 13.20 -8.38 9.10
CA GLU A 146 14.63 -8.09 8.93
C GLU A 146 15.42 -9.33 8.48
N SER A 147 15.14 -10.47 9.08
CA SER A 147 15.81 -11.74 8.75
C SER A 147 15.50 -12.18 7.30
N LEU A 148 14.24 -12.07 6.87
CA LEU A 148 13.81 -12.40 5.51
C LEU A 148 14.43 -11.44 4.48
N ILE A 149 14.43 -10.14 4.78
CA ILE A 149 15.01 -9.12 3.91
C ILE A 149 16.52 -9.32 3.79
N ALA A 150 17.23 -9.51 4.91
CA ALA A 150 18.68 -9.76 4.89
C ALA A 150 19.06 -11.02 4.08
N PHE A 151 18.22 -12.06 4.12
CA PHE A 151 18.42 -13.26 3.31
C PHE A 151 18.22 -12.98 1.81
N ALA A 152 17.16 -12.23 1.44
CA ALA A 152 16.90 -11.84 0.06
C ALA A 152 17.99 -10.90 -0.47
N ASP A 153 18.41 -9.92 0.32
CA ASP A 153 19.45 -8.95 -0.03
C ASP A 153 20.80 -9.62 -0.33
N LYS A 154 21.15 -10.69 0.38
CA LYS A 154 22.37 -11.48 0.11
C LYS A 154 22.35 -12.19 -1.24
N LYS A 155 21.18 -12.48 -1.78
CA LYS A 155 21.00 -13.15 -3.08
C LYS A 155 20.90 -12.17 -4.24
N ARG A 156 20.79 -10.87 -3.96
CA ARG A 156 20.73 -9.84 -4.99
C ARG A 156 22.04 -9.81 -5.78
N SER A 157 21.91 -9.72 -7.10
CA SER A 157 23.01 -9.37 -7.99
C SER A 157 22.64 -8.08 -8.73
N ALA A 158 23.53 -7.09 -8.70
CA ALA A 158 23.34 -5.84 -9.43
C ALA A 158 23.40 -6.05 -10.96
N ASP A 159 24.07 -7.14 -11.41
CA ASP A 159 24.25 -7.44 -12.84
C ASP A 159 23.04 -8.17 -13.44
N VAL A 160 22.14 -8.69 -12.61
CA VAL A 160 20.92 -9.35 -13.09
C VAL A 160 19.85 -8.29 -13.34
N PRO A 161 19.30 -8.19 -14.58
CA PRO A 161 18.18 -7.29 -14.85
C PRO A 161 16.94 -7.73 -14.08
N PRO A 162 16.05 -6.79 -13.72
CA PRO A 162 14.78 -7.13 -13.09
C PRO A 162 13.88 -7.89 -14.06
N ASN A 163 12.96 -8.72 -13.51
CA ASN A 163 12.02 -9.47 -14.31
C ASN A 163 10.57 -9.02 -14.04
N ILE A 164 9.73 -9.13 -15.06
CA ILE A 164 8.29 -9.06 -14.93
C ILE A 164 7.78 -10.42 -14.42
N VAL A 165 7.20 -10.42 -13.21
CA VAL A 165 6.57 -11.62 -12.63
C VAL A 165 5.18 -11.83 -13.21
N ALA A 166 4.41 -10.74 -13.35
CA ALA A 166 3.08 -10.77 -13.93
C ALA A 166 2.67 -9.41 -14.50
N HIS A 167 1.87 -9.41 -15.56
CA HIS A 167 1.11 -8.24 -16.00
C HIS A 167 -0.20 -8.16 -15.19
N THR A 168 -0.51 -6.99 -14.64
CA THR A 168 -1.66 -6.80 -13.76
C THR A 168 -2.49 -5.60 -14.15
N ALA A 169 -3.77 -5.59 -13.78
CA ALA A 169 -4.63 -4.43 -13.93
C ALA A 169 -4.67 -3.54 -12.68
N GLY A 170 -4.12 -4.03 -11.57
CA GLY A 170 -4.09 -3.33 -10.29
C GLY A 170 -2.70 -3.39 -9.68
N LEU A 171 -2.43 -2.52 -8.73
CA LEU A 171 -1.21 -2.52 -7.93
C LEU A 171 -1.54 -2.98 -6.51
N TYR A 172 -0.53 -3.37 -5.75
CA TYR A 172 -0.70 -3.74 -4.35
C TYR A 172 -0.34 -2.55 -3.46
N GLY A 173 -1.34 -2.01 -2.76
CA GLY A 173 -1.28 -0.74 -2.05
C GLY A 173 -0.15 -0.60 -1.03
N CYS A 174 0.35 -1.71 -0.45
CA CYS A 174 1.41 -1.64 0.54
C CYS A 174 2.82 -1.37 -0.03
N ASN A 175 3.03 -1.58 -1.36
CA ASN A 175 4.35 -1.41 -1.99
C ASN A 175 4.25 -1.06 -3.49
N MET A 176 3.48 -0.07 -3.84
CA MET A 176 3.30 0.34 -5.23
C MET A 176 4.17 1.53 -5.61
N ALA A 177 4.77 1.47 -6.79
CA ALA A 177 5.56 2.52 -7.41
C ALA A 177 4.95 2.92 -8.75
N MET A 178 4.96 4.22 -9.08
CA MET A 178 4.34 4.77 -10.29
C MET A 178 5.20 5.87 -10.90
N ARG A 179 5.19 5.99 -12.23
CA ARG A 179 5.72 7.20 -12.88
C ARG A 179 4.85 8.39 -12.48
N HIS A 180 5.48 9.47 -12.03
CA HIS A 180 4.77 10.69 -11.63
C HIS A 180 3.93 11.23 -12.80
N SER A 181 4.47 11.25 -14.02
CA SER A 181 3.75 11.68 -15.21
C SER A 181 2.52 10.84 -15.56
N ALA A 182 2.45 9.58 -15.13
CA ALA A 182 1.32 8.72 -15.40
C ALA A 182 0.15 8.90 -14.40
N ILE A 183 0.39 9.61 -13.31
CA ILE A 183 -0.61 9.91 -12.29
C ILE A 183 -0.99 11.40 -12.23
N ASP A 184 -0.47 12.20 -13.15
CA ASP A 184 -0.82 13.62 -13.25
C ASP A 184 -2.33 13.79 -13.44
N GLY A 185 -2.96 14.57 -12.56
CA GLY A 185 -4.41 14.77 -12.54
C GLY A 185 -5.25 13.55 -12.10
N LEU A 186 -4.62 12.44 -11.69
CA LEU A 186 -5.32 11.30 -11.11
C LEU A 186 -5.40 11.42 -9.58
N GLU A 187 -6.56 11.06 -9.03
CA GLU A 187 -6.80 11.00 -7.60
C GLU A 187 -7.34 9.63 -7.21
N PHE A 188 -7.00 9.15 -6.02
CA PHE A 188 -7.70 8.03 -5.40
C PHE A 188 -9.17 8.40 -5.16
N ASP A 189 -10.07 7.44 -5.38
CA ASP A 189 -11.49 7.69 -5.21
C ASP A 189 -11.87 7.75 -3.71
N GLU A 190 -12.13 8.96 -3.22
CA GLU A 190 -12.48 9.20 -1.81
C GLU A 190 -13.86 8.67 -1.42
N ARG A 191 -14.67 8.25 -2.40
CA ARG A 191 -15.91 7.49 -2.15
C ARG A 191 -15.64 6.07 -1.65
N LEU A 192 -14.38 5.62 -1.67
CA LEU A 192 -13.90 4.43 -0.96
C LEU A 192 -13.33 4.85 0.39
N PRO A 193 -14.17 5.04 1.43
CA PRO A 193 -13.79 5.71 2.66
C PRO A 193 -13.01 4.81 3.62
N LEU A 194 -12.42 5.41 4.64
CA LEU A 194 -11.72 4.76 5.74
C LEU A 194 -10.53 3.92 5.26
N TYR A 195 -10.56 2.60 5.48
CA TYR A 195 -9.53 1.67 5.02
C TYR A 195 -9.45 1.59 3.49
N GLY A 196 -10.51 2.04 2.76
CA GLY A 196 -10.47 2.17 1.31
C GLY A 196 -10.43 0.86 0.52
N TRP A 197 -10.83 -0.31 1.07
CA TRP A 197 -10.73 -1.62 0.42
C TRP A 197 -10.85 -1.56 -1.12
N LEU A 198 -9.78 -1.94 -1.86
CA LEU A 198 -9.61 -1.91 -3.33
C LEU A 198 -9.42 -0.51 -3.95
N GLU A 199 -9.07 0.52 -3.18
CA GLU A 199 -8.76 1.85 -3.72
C GLU A 199 -7.53 1.83 -4.64
N ASP A 200 -6.56 0.97 -4.33
CA ASP A 200 -5.34 0.72 -5.10
C ASP A 200 -5.65 0.10 -6.47
N ILE A 201 -6.56 -0.87 -6.50
CA ILE A 201 -7.03 -1.51 -7.73
C ILE A 201 -7.79 -0.51 -8.61
N ASP A 202 -8.69 0.30 -8.01
CA ASP A 202 -9.44 1.33 -8.72
C ASP A 202 -8.51 2.41 -9.31
N PHE A 203 -7.55 2.88 -8.50
CA PHE A 203 -6.58 3.89 -8.92
C PHE A 203 -5.72 3.38 -10.08
N ALA A 204 -5.10 2.21 -9.91
CA ALA A 204 -4.25 1.63 -10.93
C ALA A 204 -4.99 1.32 -12.24
N ALA A 205 -6.27 0.92 -12.17
CA ALA A 205 -7.07 0.67 -13.36
C ALA A 205 -7.35 1.93 -14.19
N ARG A 206 -7.33 3.12 -13.58
CA ARG A 206 -7.49 4.41 -14.26
C ARG A 206 -6.20 4.99 -14.81
N MET A 207 -5.06 4.52 -14.27
CA MET A 207 -3.74 4.95 -14.73
C MET A 207 -3.45 4.40 -16.14
N PRO A 208 -2.92 5.21 -17.08
CA PRO A 208 -2.54 4.74 -18.41
C PRO A 208 -1.36 3.78 -18.38
N GLY A 209 -1.07 3.13 -19.51
CA GLY A 209 0.08 2.25 -19.70
C GLY A 209 0.02 0.93 -18.94
N GLU A 210 1.11 0.20 -18.97
CA GLU A 210 1.22 -1.11 -18.33
C GLU A 210 1.44 -1.03 -16.82
N LYS A 211 0.92 -2.02 -16.11
CA LYS A 211 1.17 -2.27 -14.69
C LYS A 211 1.66 -3.70 -14.52
N ILE A 212 2.68 -3.88 -13.68
CA ILE A 212 3.33 -5.18 -13.47
C ILE A 212 3.55 -5.50 -11.99
N GLU A 213 3.67 -6.78 -11.71
CA GLU A 213 4.38 -7.28 -10.54
C GLU A 213 5.81 -7.62 -10.96
N THR A 214 6.82 -7.24 -10.15
CA THR A 214 8.23 -7.38 -10.51
C THR A 214 9.06 -7.83 -9.30
N ASP A 215 10.21 -8.47 -9.59
CA ASP A 215 11.25 -8.75 -8.62
C ASP A 215 12.32 -7.64 -8.51
N ALA A 216 12.10 -6.49 -9.16
CA ALA A 216 13.02 -5.36 -9.12
C ALA A 216 13.26 -4.83 -7.70
N PHE A 217 12.24 -4.90 -6.85
CA PHE A 217 12.31 -4.50 -5.45
C PHE A 217 11.44 -5.41 -4.56
N TRP A 218 11.75 -5.44 -3.29
CA TRP A 218 11.08 -6.33 -2.34
C TRP A 218 11.04 -5.75 -0.93
N GLY A 219 10.22 -6.36 -0.11
CA GLY A 219 10.09 -6.07 1.32
C GLY A 219 9.17 -7.08 2.00
N VAL A 220 8.83 -6.81 3.23
CA VAL A 220 7.91 -7.62 4.05
C VAL A 220 6.77 -6.74 4.54
N HIS A 221 5.55 -7.22 4.37
CA HIS A 221 4.35 -6.59 4.92
C HIS A 221 4.03 -7.22 6.27
N LEU A 222 4.19 -6.46 7.36
CA LEU A 222 4.01 -6.98 8.72
C LEU A 222 2.57 -7.40 9.01
N GLY A 223 1.60 -6.75 8.35
CA GLY A 223 0.17 -7.04 8.47
C GLY A 223 -0.41 -6.53 9.79
N ALA A 224 -0.15 -5.27 10.11
CA ALA A 224 -0.68 -4.59 11.29
C ALA A 224 -2.22 -4.67 11.35
N ARG A 225 -2.76 -4.95 12.52
CA ARG A 225 -4.21 -5.15 12.71
C ARG A 225 -4.92 -3.86 13.03
N GLU A 226 -4.21 -2.91 13.61
CA GLU A 226 -4.74 -1.71 14.26
C GLU A 226 -5.59 -0.85 13.33
N GLY A 227 -5.35 -0.86 12.02
CA GLY A 227 -6.18 -0.12 11.05
C GLY A 227 -7.38 -0.90 10.53
N ARG A 228 -7.17 -2.19 10.23
CA ARG A 228 -8.13 -3.04 9.51
C ARG A 228 -9.10 -3.81 10.41
N GLU A 229 -8.61 -4.28 11.55
CA GLU A 229 -9.39 -5.15 12.44
C GLU A 229 -10.14 -4.39 13.54
N VAL A 230 -9.97 -3.07 13.66
CA VAL A 230 -10.69 -2.23 14.63
C VAL A 230 -12.21 -2.32 14.43
N ASN A 231 -12.66 -2.54 13.18
CA ASN A 231 -14.07 -2.78 12.90
C ASN A 231 -14.26 -3.82 11.79
N GLY A 232 -14.34 -5.09 12.16
CA GLY A 232 -14.57 -6.20 11.24
C GLY A 232 -15.84 -6.06 10.40
N GLU A 233 -16.91 -5.45 10.94
CA GLU A 233 -18.17 -5.24 10.23
C GLU A 233 -18.00 -4.24 9.07
N ILE A 234 -17.28 -3.14 9.29
CA ILE A 234 -16.93 -2.17 8.25
C ILE A 234 -16.17 -2.84 7.11
N LEU A 235 -15.12 -3.61 7.44
CA LEU A 235 -14.35 -4.32 6.43
C LEU A 235 -15.21 -5.36 5.70
N GLY A 236 -16.04 -6.10 6.42
CA GLY A 236 -16.98 -7.05 5.81
C GLY A 236 -17.91 -6.39 4.80
N TYR A 237 -18.49 -5.24 5.13
CA TYR A 237 -19.33 -4.46 4.22
C TYR A 237 -18.54 -4.01 2.98
N SER A 238 -17.35 -3.45 3.18
CA SER A 238 -16.48 -3.00 2.08
C SER A 238 -16.13 -4.13 1.12
N GLN A 239 -15.90 -5.34 1.62
CA GLN A 239 -15.59 -6.52 0.80
C GLN A 239 -16.69 -6.88 -0.21
N ILE A 240 -17.91 -6.46 0.01
CA ILE A 240 -19.04 -6.67 -0.91
C ILE A 240 -19.35 -5.40 -1.71
N VAL A 241 -19.54 -4.28 -1.01
CA VAL A 241 -20.05 -3.04 -1.63
C VAL A 241 -18.99 -2.36 -2.48
N ASN A 242 -17.71 -2.34 -2.07
CA ASN A 242 -16.65 -1.76 -2.89
C ASN A 242 -16.41 -2.60 -4.16
N ASN A 243 -16.49 -3.95 -4.08
CA ASN A 243 -16.44 -4.79 -5.27
C ASN A 243 -17.55 -4.44 -6.27
N TYR A 244 -18.77 -4.26 -5.77
CA TYR A 244 -19.92 -3.88 -6.61
C TYR A 244 -19.75 -2.47 -7.18
N TYR A 245 -19.30 -1.52 -6.35
CA TYR A 245 -19.05 -0.14 -6.76
C TYR A 245 -18.01 -0.05 -7.89
N ILE A 246 -16.85 -0.67 -7.71
CA ILE A 246 -15.76 -0.71 -8.71
C ILE A 246 -16.22 -1.41 -10.00
N TYR A 247 -17.02 -2.47 -9.89
CA TYR A 247 -17.63 -3.10 -11.05
C TYR A 247 -18.53 -2.14 -11.81
N LYS A 248 -19.43 -1.44 -11.13
CA LYS A 248 -20.34 -0.45 -11.72
C LYS A 248 -19.60 0.74 -12.35
N LYS A 249 -18.49 1.15 -11.72
CA LYS A 249 -17.60 2.19 -12.21
C LYS A 249 -16.80 1.78 -13.45
N GLY A 250 -16.66 0.47 -13.71
CA GLY A 250 -15.92 -0.08 -14.85
C GLY A 250 -14.40 -0.16 -14.65
N THR A 251 -13.89 0.11 -13.44
CA THR A 251 -12.46 0.07 -13.11
C THR A 251 -11.97 -1.30 -12.62
N GLY A 252 -12.87 -2.29 -12.51
CA GLY A 252 -12.52 -3.65 -12.12
C GLY A 252 -13.13 -4.71 -13.05
N ARG A 253 -12.39 -5.81 -13.29
CA ARG A 253 -12.87 -6.94 -14.06
C ARG A 253 -13.97 -7.68 -13.30
N GLY A 254 -15.23 -7.65 -13.79
CA GLY A 254 -16.42 -8.16 -13.10
C GLY A 254 -16.28 -9.58 -12.57
N LEU A 255 -15.75 -10.52 -13.35
CA LEU A 255 -15.55 -11.91 -12.91
C LEU A 255 -14.54 -12.01 -11.76
N ARG A 256 -13.45 -11.21 -11.79
CA ARG A 256 -12.45 -11.18 -10.70
C ARG A 256 -13.06 -10.61 -9.42
N LEU A 257 -13.77 -9.50 -9.50
CA LEU A 257 -14.44 -8.87 -8.37
C LEU A 257 -15.53 -9.76 -7.77
N PHE A 258 -16.33 -10.41 -8.62
CA PHE A 258 -17.32 -11.38 -8.16
C PHE A 258 -16.70 -12.55 -7.41
N ARG A 259 -15.64 -13.17 -7.96
CA ARG A 259 -14.92 -14.26 -7.30
C ARG A 259 -14.30 -13.82 -5.98
N LEU A 260 -13.74 -12.60 -5.92
CA LEU A 260 -13.17 -12.04 -4.71
C LEU A 260 -14.25 -11.84 -3.63
N GLY A 261 -15.37 -11.20 -3.98
CA GLY A 261 -16.49 -10.98 -3.06
C GLY A 261 -17.08 -12.31 -2.56
N LEU A 262 -17.30 -13.27 -3.46
CA LEU A 262 -17.81 -14.60 -3.11
C LEU A 262 -16.84 -15.36 -2.18
N ARG A 263 -15.54 -15.33 -2.48
CA ARG A 263 -14.52 -15.94 -1.63
C ARG A 263 -14.53 -15.32 -0.23
N ASN A 264 -14.57 -14.00 -0.13
CA ASN A 264 -14.60 -13.30 1.16
C ASN A 264 -15.88 -13.62 1.92
N PHE A 265 -17.03 -13.64 1.23
CA PHE A 265 -18.32 -14.00 1.82
C PHE A 265 -18.28 -15.41 2.41
N ILE A 266 -17.92 -16.41 1.59
CA ILE A 266 -17.85 -17.82 2.03
C ILE A 266 -16.84 -17.98 3.17
N THR A 267 -15.64 -17.43 3.02
CA THR A 267 -14.60 -17.57 4.03
C THR A 267 -15.03 -16.97 5.38
N ASN A 268 -15.62 -15.77 5.38
CA ASN A 268 -16.06 -15.13 6.62
C ASN A 268 -17.20 -15.91 7.29
N HIS A 269 -18.15 -16.46 6.52
CA HIS A 269 -19.26 -17.25 7.07
C HIS A 269 -18.80 -18.61 7.59
N VAL A 270 -18.01 -19.35 6.84
CA VAL A 270 -17.50 -20.66 7.27
C VAL A 270 -16.59 -20.51 8.49
N LYS A 271 -15.65 -19.57 8.44
CA LYS A 271 -14.72 -19.35 9.55
C LYS A 271 -15.34 -18.63 10.76
N SER A 272 -16.51 -18.02 10.64
CA SER A 272 -17.22 -17.47 11.82
C SER A 272 -17.64 -18.54 12.82
N LEU A 273 -17.75 -19.79 12.40
CA LEU A 273 -18.03 -20.93 13.29
C LEU A 273 -16.83 -21.28 14.19
N ARG A 274 -15.60 -20.98 13.71
CA ARG A 274 -14.35 -21.18 14.43
C ARG A 274 -13.34 -20.12 13.97
N SER A 275 -13.52 -18.89 14.49
CA SER A 275 -12.70 -17.75 14.11
C SER A 275 -11.25 -17.91 14.57
N GLU A 276 -10.33 -17.43 13.75
CA GLU A 276 -8.94 -17.21 14.15
C GLU A 276 -8.88 -16.12 15.24
N PRO A 277 -8.00 -16.23 16.26
CA PRO A 277 -7.95 -15.24 17.34
C PRO A 277 -7.62 -13.81 16.89
N TRP A 278 -7.11 -13.67 15.68
CA TRP A 278 -6.66 -12.39 15.11
C TRP A 278 -7.60 -11.81 14.06
N ILE A 279 -8.75 -12.42 13.78
CA ILE A 279 -9.73 -11.92 12.81
C ILE A 279 -11.13 -12.08 13.40
N ASP A 280 -11.89 -10.98 13.49
CA ASP A 280 -13.30 -11.04 13.84
C ASP A 280 -14.15 -11.46 12.63
N ARG A 281 -14.22 -12.78 12.40
CA ARG A 281 -15.03 -13.35 11.30
C ARG A 281 -16.51 -13.15 11.48
N VAL A 282 -16.99 -13.09 12.73
CA VAL A 282 -18.41 -12.88 13.04
C VAL A 282 -18.83 -11.48 12.61
N ALA A 283 -18.07 -10.45 13.00
CA ALA A 283 -18.33 -9.08 12.55
C ALA A 283 -18.22 -8.94 11.04
N ARG A 284 -17.17 -9.52 10.41
CA ARG A 284 -17.02 -9.50 8.96
C ARG A 284 -18.18 -10.18 8.23
N SER A 285 -18.69 -11.33 8.73
CA SER A 285 -19.83 -12.01 8.12
C SER A 285 -21.12 -11.19 8.23
N ARG A 286 -21.29 -10.44 9.34
CA ARG A 286 -22.40 -9.50 9.51
C ARG A 286 -22.33 -8.37 8.48
N GLY A 287 -21.17 -7.72 8.35
CA GLY A 287 -20.93 -6.68 7.34
C GLY A 287 -21.17 -7.19 5.90
N ASN A 288 -20.71 -8.41 5.58
CA ASN A 288 -20.96 -9.03 4.27
C ASN A 288 -22.47 -9.17 3.99
N ARG A 289 -23.28 -9.62 4.98
CA ARG A 289 -24.73 -9.77 4.80
C ARG A 289 -25.42 -8.44 4.57
N ILE A 290 -25.05 -7.40 5.36
CA ILE A 290 -25.61 -6.05 5.18
C ILE A 290 -25.23 -5.50 3.80
N GLY A 291 -23.96 -5.63 3.40
CA GLY A 291 -23.50 -5.21 2.08
C GLY A 291 -24.25 -5.92 0.95
N LEU A 292 -24.45 -7.23 1.05
CA LEU A 292 -25.21 -8.00 0.07
C LEU A 292 -26.68 -7.57 -0.01
N ALA A 293 -27.33 -7.34 1.13
CA ALA A 293 -28.69 -6.81 1.18
C ALA A 293 -28.79 -5.43 0.51
N HIS A 294 -27.83 -4.53 0.78
CA HIS A 294 -27.78 -3.21 0.11
C HIS A 294 -27.59 -3.32 -1.41
N VAL A 295 -26.78 -4.28 -1.88
CA VAL A 295 -26.63 -4.53 -3.34
C VAL A 295 -27.96 -4.95 -3.95
N PHE A 296 -28.68 -5.89 -3.34
CA PHE A 296 -29.99 -6.37 -3.87
C PHE A 296 -31.09 -5.31 -3.79
N LEU A 297 -31.08 -4.46 -2.75
CA LEU A 297 -32.07 -3.40 -2.57
C LEU A 297 -31.75 -2.11 -3.35
N GLY A 298 -30.62 -2.06 -4.06
CA GLY A 298 -30.19 -0.87 -4.79
C GLY A 298 -29.65 0.27 -3.90
N HIS A 299 -29.32 -0.02 -2.65
CA HIS A 299 -28.81 0.95 -1.66
C HIS A 299 -27.30 0.86 -1.45
N ALA A 300 -26.59 0.09 -2.27
CA ALA A 300 -25.16 -0.12 -2.14
C ALA A 300 -24.36 1.16 -2.46
N ASN A 301 -23.79 1.75 -1.41
CA ASN A 301 -22.89 2.89 -1.51
C ASN A 301 -21.74 2.70 -0.49
N PRO A 302 -20.47 2.75 -0.90
CA PRO A 302 -19.34 2.67 0.03
C PRO A 302 -19.41 3.71 1.16
N GLU A 303 -19.90 4.92 0.88
CA GLU A 303 -20.02 6.03 1.82
C GLU A 303 -21.01 5.78 2.96
N ASN A 304 -21.89 4.77 2.85
CA ASN A 304 -22.76 4.36 3.96
C ASN A 304 -21.97 4.05 5.24
N LEU A 305 -20.70 3.65 5.12
CA LEU A 305 -19.82 3.36 6.26
C LEU A 305 -19.53 4.57 7.13
N LEU A 306 -19.60 5.77 6.60
CA LEU A 306 -19.36 7.01 7.35
C LEU A 306 -20.39 7.20 8.47
N HIS A 307 -21.62 6.69 8.26
CA HIS A 307 -22.70 6.77 9.22
C HIS A 307 -22.70 5.61 10.26
N TRP A 308 -21.78 4.63 10.12
CA TRP A 308 -21.70 3.50 11.05
C TRP A 308 -20.81 3.77 12.27
N ARG A 309 -20.05 4.85 12.24
CA ARG A 309 -19.21 5.28 13.38
C ARG A 309 -20.04 5.78 14.56
N ASP A 310 -21.28 6.17 14.31
CA ASP A 310 -22.17 6.75 15.31
C ASP A 310 -23.14 5.70 15.93
N ARG A 311 -22.95 4.42 15.61
CA ARG A 311 -23.67 3.27 16.17
C ARG A 311 -22.76 2.46 17.07
#